data_3bcb71adeae5c04d67567727b20008c5
#
_entry.id   3bcb71adeae5c04d67567727b20008c5
#
_cell.length_a   1.000
_cell.length_b   1.000
_cell.length_c   1.000
_cell.angle_alpha   90.00
_cell.angle_beta   90.00
_cell.angle_gamma   90.00
#
_symmetry.space_group_name_H-M   'P 1'
#
loop_
_entity.id
_entity.type
_entity.pdbx_description
1 polymer ?
#
loop_
_entity_poly.entity_id
_entity_poly.type
_entity_poly.pdbx_seq_one_letter_code
_entity_poly.pdbx_strand_id
1 'polypeptide(L)'
;TKSFIDEGRWDSVVSKIKSGDYVIIEFGHNDAKKDDPKRFADANTDYRWNLEKFINEAREKGGIPILATPIVRRRFDEQGKFYDVHGDYPKVVRELSENMDVFLLDLHKKSEEYIIKLGAERSKNFYLHIDADEYSSLPEGKTDDTHLSPTGAFRICDFAADEIKLKIPQ
;
A
#
# COMPACT_ATOMS: atom_id res chain seq x y z
N THR A 1 3.13 1.06 -9.65
CA THR A 1 4.13 2.02 -10.17
C THR A 1 4.00 2.24 -11.67
N LYS A 2 4.05 1.17 -12.48
CA LYS A 2 4.14 1.26 -13.93
C LYS A 2 3.04 2.13 -14.55
N SER A 3 1.77 1.79 -14.40
CA SER A 3 0.67 2.56 -14.99
C SER A 3 0.62 4.02 -14.48
N PHE A 4 1.07 4.28 -13.25
CA PHE A 4 1.12 5.61 -12.68
C PHE A 4 2.15 6.51 -13.38
N ILE A 5 3.26 5.92 -13.84
CA ILE A 5 4.27 6.59 -14.68
C ILE A 5 3.76 6.73 -16.10
N ASP A 6 3.31 5.64 -16.72
CA ASP A 6 2.90 5.61 -18.14
C ASP A 6 1.74 6.57 -18.45
N GLU A 7 0.87 6.84 -17.45
CA GLU A 7 -0.25 7.79 -17.55
C GLU A 7 0.14 9.24 -17.19
N GLY A 8 1.42 9.54 -16.94
CA GLY A 8 1.91 10.87 -16.56
C GLY A 8 1.43 11.37 -15.19
N ARG A 9 0.89 10.48 -14.36
CA ARG A 9 0.39 10.84 -13.01
C ARG A 9 1.53 11.23 -12.07
N TRP A 10 2.65 10.53 -12.18
CA TRP A 10 3.83 10.84 -11.37
C TRP A 10 4.39 12.23 -11.72
N ASP A 11 4.48 12.58 -13.00
CA ASP A 11 4.95 13.91 -13.43
C ASP A 11 4.06 15.03 -12.86
N SER A 12 2.74 14.77 -12.80
CA SER A 12 1.79 15.69 -12.17
C SER A 12 2.02 15.86 -10.67
N VAL A 13 2.46 14.81 -9.96
CA VAL A 13 2.83 14.89 -8.53
C VAL A 13 4.13 15.68 -8.39
N VAL A 14 5.19 15.30 -9.11
CA VAL A 14 6.51 15.94 -9.05
C VAL A 14 6.43 17.44 -9.33
N SER A 15 5.58 17.85 -10.28
CA SER A 15 5.40 19.27 -10.62
C SER A 15 4.83 20.11 -9.47
N LYS A 16 4.23 19.50 -8.46
CA LYS A 16 3.57 20.16 -7.32
C LYS A 16 4.38 20.09 -6.03
N ILE A 17 5.38 19.23 -5.96
CA ILE A 17 6.22 19.08 -4.76
C ILE A 17 6.98 20.37 -4.50
N LYS A 18 6.94 20.82 -3.26
CA LYS A 18 7.70 21.96 -2.72
C LYS A 18 8.72 21.47 -1.72
N SER A 19 9.75 22.28 -1.49
CA SER A 19 10.75 21.98 -0.46
C SER A 19 10.09 21.84 0.92
N GLY A 20 10.37 20.73 1.59
CA GLY A 20 9.82 20.39 2.89
C GLY A 20 8.51 19.57 2.86
N ASP A 21 7.91 19.35 1.69
CA ASP A 21 6.74 18.49 1.58
C ASP A 21 7.09 17.03 1.88
N TYR A 22 6.26 16.35 2.65
CA TYR A 22 6.33 14.89 2.82
C TYR A 22 5.60 14.18 1.68
N VAL A 23 6.29 13.23 1.04
CA VAL A 23 5.76 12.46 -0.09
C VAL A 23 5.64 11.00 0.30
N ILE A 24 4.43 10.55 0.66
CA ILE A 24 4.16 9.15 1.01
C ILE A 24 3.95 8.35 -0.27
N ILE A 25 4.74 7.29 -0.44
CA ILE A 25 4.81 6.45 -1.64
C ILE A 25 4.40 5.03 -1.24
N GLU A 26 3.19 4.60 -1.64
CA GLU A 26 2.67 3.25 -1.41
C GLU A 26 2.17 2.66 -2.74
N PHE A 27 2.80 1.56 -3.18
CA PHE A 27 2.46 0.80 -4.38
C PHE A 27 2.70 -0.69 -4.15
N GLY A 28 2.30 -1.54 -5.12
CA GLY A 28 2.57 -2.97 -5.13
C GLY A 28 1.39 -3.83 -5.55
N HIS A 29 0.16 -3.51 -5.12
CA HIS A 29 -1.03 -4.30 -5.42
C HIS A 29 -1.29 -4.50 -6.93
N ASN A 30 -1.11 -3.45 -7.72
CA ASN A 30 -1.30 -3.52 -9.17
C ASN A 30 -0.05 -4.01 -9.88
N ASP A 31 1.12 -3.70 -9.34
CA ASP A 31 2.40 -4.16 -9.88
C ASP A 31 2.53 -5.68 -9.82
N ALA A 32 1.88 -6.33 -8.86
CA ALA A 32 1.86 -7.79 -8.72
C ALA A 32 0.95 -8.53 -9.73
N LYS A 33 0.20 -7.83 -10.58
CA LYS A 33 -0.76 -8.42 -11.53
C LYS A 33 -0.07 -8.91 -12.80
N LYS A 34 0.54 -10.10 -12.76
CA LYS A 34 1.28 -10.69 -13.89
C LYS A 34 0.47 -10.81 -15.18
N ASP A 35 -0.85 -10.98 -15.06
CA ASP A 35 -1.75 -11.13 -16.21
C ASP A 35 -2.17 -9.78 -16.84
N ASP A 36 -1.74 -8.65 -16.26
CA ASP A 36 -2.00 -7.31 -16.76
C ASP A 36 -0.69 -6.58 -17.10
N PRO A 37 -0.19 -6.71 -18.34
CA PRO A 37 1.08 -6.10 -18.74
C PRO A 37 1.11 -4.57 -18.68
N LYS A 38 -0.05 -3.91 -18.59
CA LYS A 38 -0.13 -2.44 -18.39
C LYS A 38 0.16 -2.03 -16.95
N ARG A 39 0.01 -2.95 -16.01
CA ARG A 39 0.20 -2.69 -14.59
C ARG A 39 1.38 -3.45 -14.00
N PHE A 40 1.65 -4.63 -14.54
CA PHE A 40 2.71 -5.50 -14.02
C PHE A 40 4.07 -4.80 -14.09
N ALA A 41 4.76 -4.79 -12.96
CA ALA A 41 6.16 -4.42 -12.82
C ALA A 41 6.82 -5.45 -11.90
N ASP A 42 7.82 -6.19 -12.40
CA ASP A 42 8.52 -7.19 -11.59
C ASP A 42 9.13 -6.55 -10.34
N ALA A 43 8.96 -7.22 -9.19
CA ALA A 43 9.31 -6.67 -7.88
C ALA A 43 10.79 -6.28 -7.77
N ASN A 44 11.68 -7.12 -8.29
CA ASN A 44 13.12 -6.97 -8.13
C ASN A 44 13.79 -6.11 -9.22
N THR A 45 13.06 -5.76 -10.28
CA THR A 45 13.54 -4.93 -11.39
C THR A 45 12.70 -3.67 -11.56
N ASP A 46 11.68 -3.68 -12.40
CA ASP A 46 10.91 -2.49 -12.79
C ASP A 46 10.26 -1.78 -11.59
N TYR A 47 9.67 -2.54 -10.66
CA TYR A 47 9.04 -1.97 -9.47
C TYR A 47 10.08 -1.28 -8.57
N ARG A 48 11.24 -1.92 -8.34
CA ARG A 48 12.36 -1.35 -7.60
C ARG A 48 12.83 -0.04 -8.25
N TRP A 49 13.12 -0.06 -9.55
CA TRP A 49 13.59 1.12 -10.27
C TRP A 49 12.58 2.27 -10.26
N ASN A 50 11.28 1.94 -10.37
CA ASN A 50 10.22 2.94 -10.29
C ASN A 50 10.16 3.61 -8.91
N LEU A 51 10.33 2.85 -7.84
CA LEU A 51 10.38 3.41 -6.49
C LEU A 51 11.64 4.26 -6.26
N GLU A 52 12.80 3.80 -6.74
CA GLU A 52 14.05 4.59 -6.71
C GLU A 52 13.87 5.92 -7.45
N LYS A 53 13.24 5.89 -8.64
CA LYS A 53 12.89 7.10 -9.39
C LYS A 53 12.01 8.04 -8.55
N PHE A 54 10.96 7.53 -7.92
CA PHE A 54 10.05 8.36 -7.11
C PHE A 54 10.78 9.01 -5.93
N ILE A 55 11.64 8.26 -5.25
CA ILE A 55 12.45 8.77 -4.13
C ILE A 55 13.38 9.89 -4.60
N ASN A 56 14.15 9.65 -5.67
CA ASN A 56 15.14 10.60 -6.16
C ASN A 56 14.48 11.89 -6.66
N GLU A 57 13.45 11.80 -7.48
CA GLU A 57 12.77 12.96 -8.03
C GLU A 57 12.01 13.78 -6.96
N ALA A 58 11.46 13.12 -5.92
CA ALA A 58 10.92 13.83 -4.77
C ALA A 58 12.02 14.62 -4.03
N ARG A 59 13.20 14.02 -3.81
CA ARG A 59 14.36 14.68 -3.18
C ARG A 59 14.91 15.82 -4.03
N GLU A 60 14.97 15.68 -5.35
CA GLU A 60 15.40 16.74 -6.28
C GLU A 60 14.51 18.00 -6.18
N LYS A 61 13.24 17.83 -5.83
CA LYS A 61 12.30 18.93 -5.54
C LYS A 61 12.39 19.46 -4.10
N GLY A 62 13.27 18.92 -3.28
CA GLY A 62 13.37 19.24 -1.86
C GLY A 62 12.28 18.61 -0.99
N GLY A 63 11.53 17.66 -1.54
CA GLY A 63 10.56 16.85 -0.79
C GLY A 63 11.24 15.78 0.07
N ILE A 64 10.52 15.31 1.05
CA ILE A 64 10.95 14.27 2.00
C ILE A 64 10.16 12.99 1.68
N PRO A 65 10.74 12.02 0.96
CA PRO A 65 10.04 10.78 0.64
C PRO A 65 9.84 9.91 1.88
N ILE A 66 8.68 9.26 1.94
CA ILE A 66 8.32 8.25 2.93
C ILE A 66 7.83 7.02 2.15
N LEU A 67 8.47 5.88 2.32
CA LEU A 67 7.99 4.63 1.75
C LEU A 67 6.96 3.98 2.65
N ALA A 68 5.89 3.44 2.06
CA ALA A 68 4.94 2.58 2.73
C ALA A 68 4.86 1.23 2.04
N THR A 69 4.93 0.14 2.81
CA THR A 69 4.69 -1.19 2.26
C THR A 69 3.20 -1.37 1.92
N PRO A 70 2.84 -2.09 0.83
CA PRO A 70 1.46 -2.37 0.51
C PRO A 70 0.78 -3.11 1.66
N ILE A 71 -0.44 -2.71 2.03
CA ILE A 71 -1.24 -3.42 3.05
C ILE A 71 -1.57 -4.84 2.58
N VAL A 72 -1.76 -5.78 3.50
CA VAL A 72 -2.09 -7.16 3.12
C VAL A 72 -3.48 -7.26 2.50
N ARG A 73 -3.67 -8.23 1.61
CA ARG A 73 -4.99 -8.68 1.18
C ARG A 73 -5.52 -9.71 2.19
N ARG A 74 -6.83 -9.73 2.39
CA ARG A 74 -7.46 -10.75 3.23
C ARG A 74 -7.44 -12.09 2.52
N ARG A 75 -6.51 -12.96 2.90
CA ARG A 75 -6.39 -14.32 2.37
C ARG A 75 -6.26 -15.31 3.52
N PHE A 76 -7.26 -16.18 3.64
CA PHE A 76 -7.29 -17.27 4.59
C PHE A 76 -7.57 -18.58 3.84
N ASP A 77 -6.93 -19.66 4.25
CA ASP A 77 -7.21 -20.99 3.74
C ASP A 77 -8.48 -21.59 4.38
N GLU A 78 -8.85 -22.79 3.97
CA GLU A 78 -10.03 -23.51 4.49
C GLU A 78 -9.94 -23.81 5.99
N GLN A 79 -8.74 -23.81 6.55
CA GLN A 79 -8.49 -24.02 7.98
C GLN A 79 -8.49 -22.69 8.76
N GLY A 80 -8.73 -21.57 8.09
CA GLY A 80 -8.74 -20.23 8.68
C GLY A 80 -7.35 -19.69 8.99
N LYS A 81 -6.29 -20.22 8.37
CA LYS A 81 -4.92 -19.72 8.48
C LYS A 81 -4.66 -18.67 7.40
N PHE A 82 -4.15 -17.52 7.83
CA PHE A 82 -3.73 -16.45 6.92
C PHE A 82 -2.52 -16.87 6.07
N TYR A 83 -2.50 -16.42 4.82
CA TYR A 83 -1.34 -16.51 3.93
C TYR A 83 -1.18 -15.22 3.12
N ASP A 84 0.06 -14.75 2.98
CA ASP A 84 0.36 -13.57 2.18
C ASP A 84 0.47 -13.90 0.69
N VAL A 85 0.07 -12.94 -0.16
CA VAL A 85 0.09 -13.05 -1.63
C VAL A 85 0.90 -11.92 -2.30
N HIS A 86 1.65 -11.13 -1.51
CA HIS A 86 2.39 -9.99 -2.04
C HIS A 86 3.80 -10.37 -2.54
N GLY A 87 4.29 -11.59 -2.25
CA GLY A 87 5.62 -12.02 -2.69
C GLY A 87 6.72 -11.03 -2.25
N ASP A 88 7.59 -10.65 -3.18
CA ASP A 88 8.76 -9.82 -2.88
C ASP A 88 8.47 -8.31 -2.77
N TYR A 89 7.26 -7.83 -3.12
CA TYR A 89 6.97 -6.39 -3.14
C TYR A 89 7.22 -5.69 -1.80
N PRO A 90 6.70 -6.18 -0.65
CA PRO A 90 6.99 -5.56 0.64
C PRO A 90 8.46 -5.63 1.04
N LYS A 91 9.15 -6.71 0.66
CA LYS A 91 10.59 -6.89 0.90
C LYS A 91 11.40 -5.81 0.18
N VAL A 92 11.11 -5.58 -1.10
CA VAL A 92 11.79 -4.55 -1.91
C VAL A 92 11.61 -3.15 -1.30
N VAL A 93 10.43 -2.83 -0.80
CA VAL A 93 10.19 -1.53 -0.13
C VAL A 93 11.04 -1.39 1.13
N ARG A 94 11.17 -2.44 1.95
CA ARG A 94 12.02 -2.44 3.16
C ARG A 94 13.48 -2.27 2.80
N GLU A 95 13.99 -3.02 1.81
CA GLU A 95 15.37 -2.91 1.34
C GLU A 95 15.68 -1.50 0.79
N LEU A 96 14.77 -0.90 0.02
CA LEU A 96 14.95 0.47 -0.48
C LEU A 96 14.96 1.49 0.65
N SER A 97 14.09 1.34 1.64
CA SER A 97 14.09 2.20 2.82
C SER A 97 15.46 2.19 3.52
N GLU A 98 16.03 1.01 3.73
CA GLU A 98 17.35 0.87 4.36
C GLU A 98 18.48 1.41 3.46
N ASN A 99 18.52 1.00 2.18
CA ASN A 99 19.60 1.33 1.26
C ASN A 99 19.65 2.82 0.88
N MET A 100 18.50 3.49 0.86
CA MET A 100 18.39 4.88 0.45
C MET A 100 18.12 5.83 1.62
N ASP A 101 18.15 5.33 2.86
CA ASP A 101 17.84 6.10 4.08
C ASP A 101 16.51 6.88 3.93
N VAL A 102 15.44 6.14 3.64
CA VAL A 102 14.08 6.67 3.51
C VAL A 102 13.23 6.15 4.65
N PHE A 103 12.47 7.03 5.29
CA PHE A 103 11.55 6.62 6.35
C PHE A 103 10.54 5.58 5.85
N LEU A 104 10.33 4.50 6.62
CA LEU A 104 9.42 3.40 6.31
C LEU A 104 8.19 3.40 7.21
N LEU A 105 7.02 3.34 6.57
CA LEU A 105 5.76 2.92 7.17
C LEU A 105 5.53 1.43 6.82
N ASP A 106 5.84 0.52 7.73
CA ASP A 106 5.65 -0.91 7.47
C ASP A 106 4.19 -1.35 7.70
N LEU A 107 3.31 -0.84 6.82
CA LEU A 107 1.87 -1.09 6.88
C LEU A 107 1.53 -2.56 6.57
N HIS A 108 2.36 -3.25 5.76
CA HIS A 108 2.21 -4.68 5.50
C HIS A 108 2.23 -5.47 6.80
N LYS A 109 3.32 -5.33 7.56
CA LYS A 109 3.49 -6.04 8.84
C LYS A 109 2.36 -5.73 9.82
N LYS A 110 2.01 -4.45 9.97
CA LYS A 110 0.95 -4.02 10.90
C LYS A 110 -0.43 -4.53 10.51
N SER A 111 -0.77 -4.48 9.22
CA SER A 111 -2.05 -4.99 8.73
C SER A 111 -2.10 -6.52 8.82
N GLU A 112 -1.01 -7.23 8.53
CA GLU A 112 -0.91 -8.69 8.69
C GLU A 112 -1.17 -9.12 10.14
N GLU A 113 -0.42 -8.57 11.08
CA GLU A 113 -0.58 -8.85 12.52
C GLU A 113 -2.03 -8.59 12.98
N TYR A 114 -2.62 -7.50 12.49
CA TYR A 114 -3.96 -7.11 12.86
C TYR A 114 -5.03 -8.05 12.31
N ILE A 115 -4.98 -8.42 11.03
CA ILE A 115 -6.00 -9.31 10.45
C ILE A 115 -5.84 -10.76 10.93
N ILE A 116 -4.63 -11.22 11.22
CA ILE A 116 -4.39 -12.51 11.88
C ILE A 116 -5.07 -12.54 13.26
N LYS A 117 -4.90 -11.47 14.04
CA LYS A 117 -5.56 -11.34 15.36
C LYS A 117 -7.08 -11.31 15.27
N LEU A 118 -7.65 -10.71 14.21
CA LEU A 118 -9.09 -10.70 13.98
C LEU A 118 -9.62 -12.09 13.56
N GLY A 119 -8.81 -12.82 12.80
CA GLY A 119 -9.22 -14.10 12.19
C GLY A 119 -10.08 -13.90 10.94
N ALA A 120 -10.40 -15.01 10.26
CA ALA A 120 -11.04 -15.00 8.96
C ALA A 120 -12.40 -14.27 8.97
N GLU A 121 -13.26 -14.49 9.97
CA GLU A 121 -14.58 -13.88 9.97
C GLU A 121 -14.56 -12.39 10.32
N ARG A 122 -13.93 -12.01 11.43
CA ARG A 122 -13.95 -10.61 11.91
C ARG A 122 -13.18 -9.68 11.00
N SER A 123 -12.17 -10.20 10.28
CA SER A 123 -11.40 -9.38 9.32
C SER A 123 -12.20 -8.96 8.09
N LYS A 124 -13.36 -9.55 7.81
CA LYS A 124 -14.28 -9.06 6.76
C LYS A 124 -14.64 -7.59 6.96
N ASN A 125 -14.87 -7.17 8.21
CA ASN A 125 -15.21 -5.78 8.54
C ASN A 125 -14.08 -4.77 8.26
N PHE A 126 -12.87 -5.26 8.08
CA PHE A 126 -11.73 -4.42 7.72
C PHE A 126 -11.66 -4.15 6.22
N TYR A 127 -12.24 -5.06 5.42
CA TYR A 127 -12.29 -4.97 3.96
C TYR A 127 -13.69 -4.65 3.47
N LEU A 128 -13.83 -4.38 2.18
CA LEU A 128 -15.10 -3.93 1.59
C LEU A 128 -16.03 -5.12 1.35
N HIS A 129 -16.62 -5.60 2.43
CA HIS A 129 -17.69 -6.58 2.43
C HIS A 129 -19.00 -5.86 2.73
N ILE A 130 -19.95 -5.94 1.82
CA ILE A 130 -21.27 -5.27 1.86
C ILE A 130 -22.31 -6.33 1.60
N ASP A 131 -23.29 -6.43 2.47
CA ASP A 131 -24.42 -7.35 2.32
C ASP A 131 -25.36 -6.90 1.19
N ALA A 132 -26.10 -7.84 0.60
CA ALA A 132 -27.11 -7.51 -0.39
C ALA A 132 -28.16 -6.56 0.22
N ASP A 133 -28.62 -5.62 -0.59
CA ASP A 133 -29.60 -4.60 -0.21
C ASP A 133 -29.17 -3.60 0.88
N GLU A 134 -27.92 -3.64 1.34
CA GLU A 134 -27.38 -2.67 2.32
C GLU A 134 -27.27 -1.26 1.72
N TYR A 135 -26.86 -1.17 0.45
CA TYR A 135 -26.76 0.10 -0.29
C TYR A 135 -27.49 0.02 -1.62
N SER A 136 -28.31 1.00 -1.92
CA SER A 136 -29.06 1.06 -3.20
C SER A 136 -28.19 1.09 -4.45
N SER A 137 -26.95 1.58 -4.33
CA SER A 137 -25.93 1.57 -5.42
C SER A 137 -25.25 0.22 -5.60
N LEU A 138 -25.42 -0.71 -4.66
CA LEU A 138 -24.83 -2.05 -4.65
C LEU A 138 -25.87 -3.10 -4.20
N PRO A 139 -26.96 -3.28 -4.96
CA PRO A 139 -28.10 -4.12 -4.50
C PRO A 139 -27.69 -5.59 -4.32
N GLU A 140 -26.67 -6.05 -5.03
CA GLU A 140 -26.14 -7.42 -4.92
C GLU A 140 -25.08 -7.58 -3.82
N GLY A 141 -24.81 -6.48 -3.08
CA GLY A 141 -23.69 -6.45 -2.14
C GLY A 141 -22.32 -6.45 -2.82
N LYS A 142 -21.26 -6.64 -2.05
CA LYS A 142 -19.90 -6.74 -2.56
C LYS A 142 -19.03 -7.55 -1.61
N THR A 143 -18.22 -8.44 -2.17
CA THR A 143 -17.15 -9.13 -1.46
C THR A 143 -15.80 -8.76 -2.08
N ASP A 144 -15.00 -7.98 -1.35
CA ASP A 144 -13.71 -7.50 -1.82
C ASP A 144 -12.67 -7.61 -0.70
N ASP A 145 -11.75 -8.55 -0.86
CA ASP A 145 -10.67 -8.86 0.09
C ASP A 145 -9.41 -8.01 -0.13
N THR A 146 -9.50 -6.94 -0.89
CA THR A 146 -8.36 -6.08 -1.23
C THR A 146 -8.60 -4.63 -0.82
N HIS A 147 -9.77 -4.07 -1.13
CA HIS A 147 -10.11 -2.70 -0.79
C HIS A 147 -10.66 -2.61 0.62
N LEU A 148 -10.30 -1.53 1.32
CA LEU A 148 -10.69 -1.32 2.71
C LEU A 148 -12.12 -0.82 2.83
N SER A 149 -12.80 -1.25 3.90
CA SER A 149 -13.96 -0.55 4.43
C SER A 149 -13.53 0.79 5.08
N PRO A 150 -14.48 1.68 5.41
CA PRO A 150 -14.16 2.87 6.23
C PRO A 150 -13.45 2.52 7.54
N THR A 151 -13.90 1.46 8.24
CA THR A 151 -13.26 0.97 9.48
C THR A 151 -11.82 0.53 9.23
N GLY A 152 -11.58 -0.21 8.14
CA GLY A 152 -10.22 -0.62 7.75
C GLY A 152 -9.34 0.56 7.40
N ALA A 153 -9.87 1.54 6.64
CA ALA A 153 -9.14 2.74 6.26
C ALA A 153 -8.70 3.56 7.49
N PHE A 154 -9.60 3.80 8.44
CA PHE A 154 -9.26 4.48 9.69
C PHE A 154 -8.18 3.73 10.47
N ARG A 155 -8.25 2.40 10.55
CA ARG A 155 -7.23 1.61 11.26
C ARG A 155 -5.87 1.68 10.59
N ILE A 156 -5.79 1.67 9.26
CA ILE A 156 -4.53 1.87 8.53
C ILE A 156 -3.98 3.28 8.78
N CYS A 157 -4.85 4.31 8.80
CA CYS A 157 -4.44 5.67 9.16
C CYS A 157 -3.88 5.75 10.57
N ASP A 158 -4.48 5.06 11.57
CA ASP A 158 -3.95 4.97 12.92
C ASP A 158 -2.53 4.37 12.93
N PHE A 159 -2.31 3.27 12.21
CA PHE A 159 -0.98 2.64 12.12
C PHE A 159 0.06 3.58 11.51
N ALA A 160 -0.29 4.29 10.44
CA ALA A 160 0.60 5.25 9.81
C ALA A 160 0.88 6.44 10.74
N ALA A 161 -0.16 7.01 11.38
CA ALA A 161 -0.04 8.15 12.27
C ALA A 161 0.83 7.85 13.50
N ASP A 162 0.68 6.67 14.08
CA ASP A 162 1.50 6.24 15.22
C ASP A 162 2.98 6.14 14.84
N GLU A 163 3.31 5.60 13.67
CA GLU A 163 4.68 5.53 13.18
C GLU A 163 5.26 6.92 12.88
N ILE A 164 4.48 7.79 12.25
CA ILE A 164 4.88 9.15 11.92
C ILE A 164 5.19 9.94 13.20
N LYS A 165 4.30 9.87 14.20
CA LYS A 165 4.50 10.57 15.49
C LYS A 165 5.75 10.13 16.23
N LEU A 166 6.13 8.84 16.12
CA LEU A 166 7.29 8.29 16.80
C LEU A 166 8.61 8.67 16.17
N LYS A 167 8.64 8.91 14.84
CA LYS A 167 9.87 8.96 14.06
C LYS A 167 10.11 10.29 13.33
N ILE A 168 9.08 11.10 13.13
CA ILE A 168 9.21 12.42 12.51
C ILE A 168 9.16 13.49 13.61
N PRO A 169 10.24 14.29 13.81
CA PRO A 169 10.23 15.39 14.77
C PRO A 169 9.12 16.39 14.43
N GLN A 170 8.39 16.81 15.45
CA GLN A 170 7.36 17.85 15.32
C GLN A 170 8.00 19.24 15.22
#